data_cc3759de17488d00b71ac96fb40c8120
#
_entry.id   cc3759de17488d00b71ac96fb40c8120
#
_cell.length_a   1.000
_cell.length_b   1.000
_cell.length_c   1.000
_cell.angle_alpha   90.00
_cell.angle_beta   90.00
_cell.angle_gamma   90.00
#
_symmetry.space_group_name_H-M   'P 1'
#
loop_
_entity.id
_entity.type
_entity.pdbx_description
1 polymer ?
#
loop_
_entity_poly.entity_id
_entity_poly.type
_entity_poly.pdbx_seq_one_letter_code
_entity_poly.pdbx_strand_id
1 'polypeptide(L)'
;MRHRKGPRKLNRTSSHRKAMFANMATALIKHEQIVTTLPKAKELRSVVDKLITLGKRGDLHARRQALSTIKDRALVEKMFSTLAERYAERPGGYTRVLKAGFRHGDSAPMAIIELVDRDESA
;
A
#
# COMPACT_ATOMS: atom_id res chain seq x y z
N MET A 1 21.29 -16.98 9.38
CA MET A 1 20.16 -16.89 9.11
C MET A 1 19.58 -15.76 9.41
N ARG A 2 18.83 -15.39 9.04
CA ARG A 2 18.38 -14.31 9.23
C ARG A 2 17.25 -14.35 9.75
N HIS A 3 17.09 -14.15 10.60
CA HIS A 3 16.01 -14.25 11.19
C HIS A 3 15.27 -13.08 11.17
N ARG A 4 15.76 -12.12 10.98
CA ARG A 4 15.10 -11.04 11.06
C ARG A 4 14.59 -10.79 9.94
N LYS A 5 13.72 -10.96 9.52
CA LYS A 5 13.28 -10.73 8.55
C LYS A 5 12.18 -10.06 8.57
N GLY A 6 11.90 -9.09 8.97
CA GLY A 6 10.84 -8.23 9.04
C GLY A 6 9.79 -8.51 8.02
N PRO A 7 9.92 -8.17 6.75
CA PRO A 7 8.89 -8.53 5.80
C PRO A 7 8.84 -10.01 5.53
N ARG A 8 7.66 -10.52 5.25
CA ARG A 8 7.49 -11.90 4.83
C ARG A 8 8.03 -12.07 3.43
N LYS A 9 8.67 -13.20 3.17
CA LYS A 9 9.26 -13.41 1.85
C LYS A 9 8.26 -13.83 0.80
N LEU A 10 7.22 -14.56 1.16
CA LEU A 10 6.16 -14.96 0.26
C LEU A 10 6.65 -15.75 -0.95
N ASN A 11 7.73 -16.52 -0.76
CA ASN A 11 8.31 -17.38 -1.79
C ASN A 11 8.74 -16.62 -3.03
N ARG A 12 9.22 -15.41 -2.88
CA ARG A 12 9.66 -14.59 -4.00
C ARG A 12 11.06 -14.04 -3.76
N THR A 13 11.77 -13.74 -4.85
CA THR A 13 13.06 -13.08 -4.72
C THR A 13 12.85 -11.67 -4.18
N SER A 14 13.91 -11.09 -3.64
CA SER A 14 13.84 -9.76 -3.06
C SER A 14 13.38 -8.70 -4.07
N SER A 15 13.98 -8.70 -5.27
CA SER A 15 13.60 -7.71 -6.28
C SER A 15 12.17 -7.95 -6.79
N HIS A 16 11.78 -9.23 -6.92
CA HIS A 16 10.45 -9.58 -7.36
C HIS A 16 9.41 -9.12 -6.33
N ARG A 17 9.69 -9.31 -5.05
CA ARG A 17 8.80 -8.84 -3.98
C ARG A 17 8.65 -7.33 -4.01
N LYS A 18 9.76 -6.62 -4.18
CA LYS A 18 9.74 -5.17 -4.20
C LYS A 18 8.87 -4.66 -5.35
N ALA A 19 9.04 -5.25 -6.53
CA ALA A 19 8.24 -4.86 -7.69
C ALA A 19 6.76 -5.17 -7.48
N MET A 20 6.47 -6.33 -6.91
CA MET A 20 5.09 -6.73 -6.64
C MET A 20 4.41 -5.73 -5.69
N PHE A 21 5.06 -5.38 -4.59
CA PHE A 21 4.45 -4.48 -3.64
C PHE A 21 4.37 -3.04 -4.16
N ALA A 22 5.32 -2.61 -4.99
CA ALA A 22 5.23 -1.31 -5.64
C ALA A 22 3.99 -1.26 -6.56
N ASN A 23 3.77 -2.32 -7.33
CA ASN A 23 2.60 -2.38 -8.21
C ASN A 23 1.30 -2.43 -7.41
N MET A 24 1.28 -3.18 -6.33
CA MET A 24 0.09 -3.26 -5.49
C MET A 24 -0.19 -1.92 -4.80
N ALA A 25 0.85 -1.24 -4.34
CA ALA A 25 0.68 0.08 -3.72
C ALA A 25 0.14 1.08 -4.74
N THR A 26 0.65 1.02 -5.96
CA THR A 26 0.15 1.87 -7.05
C THR A 26 -1.35 1.64 -7.27
N ALA A 27 -1.75 0.37 -7.35
CA ALA A 27 -3.16 0.05 -7.55
C ALA A 27 -4.02 0.50 -6.38
N LEU A 28 -3.53 0.34 -5.15
CA LEU A 28 -4.29 0.73 -3.98
C LEU A 28 -4.49 2.25 -3.93
N ILE A 29 -3.46 3.01 -4.23
CA ILE A 29 -3.57 4.48 -4.23
C ILE A 29 -4.52 4.92 -5.34
N LYS A 30 -4.46 4.26 -6.49
CA LYS A 30 -5.30 4.61 -7.61
C LYS A 30 -6.78 4.30 -7.35
N HIS A 31 -7.07 3.08 -6.93
CA HIS A 31 -8.45 2.63 -6.77
C HIS A 31 -8.98 2.74 -5.35
N GLU A 32 -8.12 2.95 -4.39
CA GLU A 32 -8.42 3.08 -2.97
C GLU A 32 -8.95 1.80 -2.31
N GLN A 33 -9.07 0.72 -3.08
CA GLN A 33 -9.51 -0.57 -2.57
C GLN A 33 -9.07 -1.65 -3.56
N ILE A 34 -8.40 -2.69 -3.09
CA ILE A 34 -8.04 -3.82 -3.94
C ILE A 34 -8.25 -5.12 -3.17
N VAL A 35 -8.37 -6.22 -3.93
CA VAL A 35 -8.52 -7.56 -3.36
C VAL A 35 -7.23 -8.32 -3.62
N THR A 36 -6.69 -8.97 -2.59
CA THR A 36 -5.48 -9.75 -2.74
C THR A 36 -5.49 -10.84 -1.66
N THR A 37 -4.41 -11.64 -1.58
CA THR A 37 -4.33 -12.63 -0.52
C THR A 37 -4.08 -11.94 0.82
N LEU A 38 -4.50 -12.58 1.90
CA LEU A 38 -4.39 -11.98 3.23
C LEU A 38 -2.94 -11.68 3.62
N PRO A 39 -1.96 -12.59 3.42
CA PRO A 39 -0.58 -12.25 3.76
C PRO A 39 -0.05 -11.05 2.99
N LYS A 40 -0.38 -10.95 1.69
CA LYS A 40 0.06 -9.81 0.89
C LYS A 40 -0.57 -8.52 1.38
N ALA A 41 -1.86 -8.56 1.73
CA ALA A 41 -2.54 -7.38 2.24
C ALA A 41 -1.88 -6.87 3.52
N LYS A 42 -1.52 -7.80 4.41
CA LYS A 42 -0.89 -7.42 5.66
C LYS A 42 0.48 -6.77 5.46
N GLU A 43 1.27 -7.28 4.51
CA GLU A 43 2.56 -6.67 4.22
C GLU A 43 2.40 -5.34 3.50
N LEU A 44 1.40 -5.24 2.64
CA LEU A 44 1.17 -4.01 1.88
C LEU A 44 0.82 -2.84 2.79
N ARG A 45 0.17 -3.08 3.91
CA ARG A 45 -0.19 -2.02 4.86
C ARG A 45 1.01 -1.13 5.20
N SER A 46 2.13 -1.75 5.58
CA SER A 46 3.28 -0.95 6.00
C SER A 46 3.88 -0.17 4.84
N VAL A 47 3.86 -0.76 3.63
CA VAL A 47 4.39 -0.07 2.45
C VAL A 47 3.57 1.19 2.16
N VAL A 48 2.24 1.04 2.13
CA VAL A 48 1.36 2.16 1.80
C VAL A 48 1.34 3.21 2.91
N ASP A 49 1.36 2.78 4.17
CA ASP A 49 1.38 3.72 5.28
C ASP A 49 2.63 4.61 5.22
N LYS A 50 3.78 4.03 4.88
CA LYS A 50 5.00 4.82 4.73
C LYS A 50 4.89 5.82 3.58
N LEU A 51 4.28 5.40 2.47
CA LEU A 51 4.10 6.28 1.32
C LEU A 51 3.19 7.45 1.66
N ILE A 52 2.09 7.20 2.36
CA ILE A 52 1.16 8.26 2.73
C ILE A 52 1.83 9.22 3.74
N THR A 53 2.64 8.68 4.63
CA THR A 53 3.39 9.52 5.56
C THR A 53 4.35 10.46 4.80
N LEU A 54 5.00 9.95 3.74
CA LEU A 54 5.82 10.81 2.88
C LEU A 54 4.98 11.92 2.26
N GLY A 55 3.78 11.59 1.80
CA GLY A 55 2.87 12.59 1.23
C GLY A 55 2.53 13.66 2.25
N LYS A 56 2.32 13.28 3.50
CA LYS A 56 2.00 14.23 4.55
C LYS A 56 3.19 15.13 4.89
N ARG A 57 4.42 14.62 4.78
CA ARG A 57 5.60 15.46 4.97
C ARG A 57 5.69 16.54 3.90
N GLY A 58 5.38 16.18 2.68
CA GLY A 58 5.21 17.13 1.60
C GLY A 58 6.45 17.81 1.03
N ASP A 59 7.64 17.52 1.55
CA ASP A 59 8.84 18.19 1.08
C ASP A 59 9.40 17.52 -0.18
N LEU A 60 10.37 18.16 -0.81
CA LEU A 60 10.96 17.66 -2.05
C LEU A 60 11.63 16.31 -1.86
N HIS A 61 12.31 16.12 -0.75
CA HIS A 61 12.99 14.86 -0.46
C HIS A 61 11.97 13.73 -0.35
N ALA A 62 10.85 13.97 0.34
CA ALA A 62 9.79 12.98 0.47
C ALA A 62 9.19 12.66 -0.90
N ARG A 63 8.98 13.66 -1.75
CA ARG A 63 8.43 13.44 -3.08
C ARG A 63 9.36 12.59 -3.93
N ARG A 64 10.66 12.81 -3.84
CA ARG A 64 11.63 12.00 -4.57
C ARG A 64 11.62 10.56 -4.10
N GLN A 65 11.51 10.34 -2.78
CA GLN A 65 11.41 9.00 -2.24
C GLN A 65 10.15 8.30 -2.72
N ALA A 66 9.03 9.00 -2.73
CA ALA A 66 7.76 8.41 -3.20
C ALA A 66 7.86 8.03 -4.67
N LEU A 67 8.47 8.89 -5.49
CA LEU A 67 8.63 8.61 -6.92
C LEU A 67 9.53 7.41 -7.19
N SER A 68 10.44 7.09 -6.28
CA SER A 68 11.28 5.92 -6.46
C SER A 68 10.48 4.61 -6.34
N THR A 69 9.35 4.63 -5.67
CA THR A 69 8.49 3.47 -5.52
C THR A 69 7.29 3.54 -6.47
N ILE A 70 6.58 4.67 -6.47
CA ILE A 70 5.41 4.86 -7.34
C ILE A 70 5.88 5.68 -8.52
N LYS A 71 5.97 5.05 -9.69
CA LYS A 71 6.49 5.73 -10.88
C LYS A 71 5.49 6.66 -11.54
N ASP A 72 4.22 6.55 -11.19
CA ASP A 72 3.17 7.35 -11.79
C ASP A 72 3.08 8.70 -11.08
N ARG A 73 3.43 9.77 -11.79
CA ARG A 73 3.44 11.11 -11.20
C ARG A 73 2.08 11.57 -10.74
N ALA A 74 1.03 11.19 -11.45
CA ALA A 74 -0.33 11.59 -11.07
C ALA A 74 -0.71 10.99 -9.73
N LEU A 75 -0.29 9.76 -9.46
CA LEU A 75 -0.60 9.12 -8.19
C LEU A 75 0.26 9.69 -7.06
N VAL A 76 1.50 10.06 -7.34
CA VAL A 76 2.32 10.75 -6.34
C VAL A 76 1.68 12.10 -6.00
N GLU A 77 1.17 12.80 -7.01
CA GLU A 77 0.47 14.05 -6.77
C GLU A 77 -0.77 13.83 -5.90
N LYS A 78 -1.51 12.75 -6.14
CA LYS A 78 -2.66 12.41 -5.32
C LYS A 78 -2.25 12.20 -3.86
N MET A 79 -1.12 11.50 -3.63
CA MET A 79 -0.63 11.27 -2.27
C MET A 79 -0.28 12.58 -1.57
N PHE A 80 0.35 13.50 -2.31
CA PHE A 80 0.86 14.74 -1.72
C PHE A 80 -0.19 15.85 -1.63
N SER A 81 -1.34 15.66 -2.26
CA SER A 81 -2.44 16.63 -2.15
C SER A 81 -3.66 16.01 -1.50
N THR A 82 -4.39 15.18 -2.21
CA THR A 82 -5.66 14.62 -1.75
C THR A 82 -5.50 13.77 -0.49
N LEU A 83 -4.58 12.81 -0.52
CA LEU A 83 -4.43 11.90 0.62
C LEU A 83 -3.77 12.60 1.80
N ALA A 84 -2.81 13.47 1.55
CA ALA A 84 -2.18 14.23 2.63
C ALA A 84 -3.20 15.05 3.38
N GLU A 85 -4.13 15.68 2.66
CA GLU A 85 -5.17 16.48 3.27
C GLU A 85 -6.18 15.60 4.01
N ARG A 86 -6.59 14.50 3.37
CA ARG A 86 -7.55 13.57 3.98
C ARG A 86 -7.07 13.04 5.32
N TYR A 87 -5.77 12.75 5.43
CA TYR A 87 -5.21 12.13 6.63
C TYR A 87 -4.40 13.07 7.49
N ALA A 88 -4.59 14.37 7.31
CA ALA A 88 -3.80 15.36 8.04
C ALA A 88 -3.89 15.18 9.55
N GLU A 89 -5.07 14.79 10.05
CA GLU A 89 -5.27 14.61 11.48
C GLU A 89 -5.09 13.18 11.95
N ARG A 90 -4.75 12.27 11.07
CA ARG A 90 -4.60 10.86 11.44
C ARG A 90 -3.10 10.53 11.56
N PRO A 91 -2.63 10.13 12.72
CA PRO A 91 -1.18 9.93 12.94
C PRO A 91 -0.61 8.67 12.29
N GLY A 92 -1.43 7.83 11.72
CA GLY A 92 -1.00 6.59 11.07
C GLY A 92 -2.20 5.73 10.82
N GLY A 93 -1.99 4.50 10.34
CA GLY A 93 -3.10 3.58 10.12
C GLY A 93 -4.05 4.06 9.04
N TYR A 94 -3.51 4.39 7.87
CA TYR A 94 -4.32 4.92 6.77
C TYR A 94 -5.02 3.84 5.96
N THR A 95 -4.74 2.58 6.25
CA THR A 95 -5.30 1.45 5.52
C THR A 95 -5.99 0.49 6.47
N ARG A 96 -6.93 -0.27 5.91
CA ARG A 96 -7.67 -1.27 6.68
C ARG A 96 -7.71 -2.56 5.88
N VAL A 97 -7.52 -3.70 6.55
CA VAL A 97 -7.56 -5.01 5.91
C VAL A 97 -8.77 -5.76 6.43
N LEU A 98 -9.62 -6.23 5.51
CA LEU A 98 -10.82 -6.99 5.85
C LEU A 98 -10.69 -8.38 5.25
N LYS A 99 -10.95 -9.42 6.03
CA LYS A 99 -10.91 -10.78 5.51
C LYS A 99 -12.07 -10.99 4.53
N ALA A 100 -11.77 -11.66 3.43
CA ALA A 100 -12.74 -11.82 2.35
C ALA A 100 -12.92 -13.29 1.93
N GLY A 101 -12.75 -14.23 2.84
CA GLY A 101 -12.98 -15.64 2.56
C GLY A 101 -11.80 -16.29 1.88
N PHE A 102 -12.07 -17.26 1.03
CA PHE A 102 -11.04 -18.06 0.39
C PHE A 102 -11.24 -18.07 -1.12
N ARG A 103 -10.12 -18.16 -1.82
CA ARG A 103 -10.15 -18.12 -3.26
C ARG A 103 -10.55 -19.48 -3.82
N HIS A 104 -11.33 -19.48 -4.88
CA HIS A 104 -11.65 -20.70 -5.57
C HIS A 104 -10.38 -21.30 -6.13
N GLY A 105 -10.32 -22.59 -6.16
CA GLY A 105 -9.17 -23.31 -6.72
C GLY A 105 -8.16 -23.71 -5.65
N ASP A 106 -7.38 -22.77 -5.14
CA ASP A 106 -6.32 -23.09 -4.19
C ASP A 106 -6.67 -22.78 -2.74
N SER A 107 -7.87 -22.28 -2.47
CA SER A 107 -8.34 -21.96 -1.12
C SER A 107 -7.45 -20.98 -0.37
N ALA A 108 -6.73 -20.13 -1.09
CA ALA A 108 -5.90 -19.12 -0.43
C ALA A 108 -6.79 -18.14 0.33
N PRO A 109 -6.40 -17.73 1.55
CA PRO A 109 -7.21 -16.74 2.27
C PRO A 109 -7.08 -15.39 1.58
N MET A 110 -8.22 -14.75 1.32
CA MET A 110 -8.28 -13.50 0.60
C MET A 110 -8.62 -12.35 1.54
N ALA A 111 -8.29 -11.15 1.11
CA ALA A 111 -8.57 -9.95 1.88
C ALA A 111 -8.81 -8.77 0.96
N ILE A 112 -9.56 -7.82 1.47
CA ILE A 112 -9.71 -6.53 0.84
C ILE A 112 -8.86 -5.58 1.66
N ILE A 113 -7.97 -4.84 0.99
CA ILE A 113 -7.25 -3.75 1.65
C ILE A 113 -7.76 -2.46 1.05
N GLU A 114 -8.05 -1.49 1.90
CA GLU A 114 -8.65 -0.24 1.44
C GLU A 114 -8.09 0.93 2.22
N LEU A 115 -8.15 2.10 1.62
CA LEU A 115 -7.81 3.33 2.31
C LEU A 115 -8.98 3.71 3.22
N VAL A 116 -8.65 4.13 4.44
CA VAL A 116 -9.67 4.59 5.38
C VAL A 116 -10.26 5.89 4.86
N ASP A 117 -11.55 6.08 5.05
CA ASP A 117 -12.27 7.27 4.56
C ASP A 117 -12.12 7.46 3.06
N ARG A 118 -12.09 6.37 2.33
CA ARG A 118 -11.88 6.43 0.89
C ARG A 118 -13.05 7.09 0.16
N ASP A 119 -12.74 7.59 -1.02
CA ASP A 119 -13.75 8.20 -1.87
C ASP A 119 -14.52 7.08 -2.55
N GLU A 120 -15.74 6.83 -2.12
CA GLU A 120 -16.54 5.73 -2.64
C GLU A 120 -17.10 5.99 -4.04
N SER A 121 -17.02 7.22 -4.49
CA SER A 121 -17.43 7.53 -5.85
C SER A 121 -16.30 7.31 -6.86
N ALA A 122 -15.10 7.04 -6.38
CA ALA A 122 -13.93 6.88 -7.25
C ALA A 122 -13.94 5.53 -7.97
#